data_e234ea7cc7d1e477c9211f58b8cafe6d
#
_entry.id   e234ea7cc7d1e477c9211f58b8cafe6d
#
_cell.length_a   1.000
_cell.length_b   1.000
_cell.length_c   1.000
_cell.angle_alpha   90.00
_cell.angle_beta   90.00
_cell.angle_gamma   90.00
#
_symmetry.space_group_name_H-M   'P 1'
#
loop_
_entity.id
_entity.type
_entity.pdbx_description
1 polymer ?
#
loop_
_entity_poly.entity_id
_entity_poly.type
_entity_poly.pdbx_seq_one_letter_code
_entity_poly.pdbx_strand_id
1 'polypeptide(L)'
;MIIETFRQALQNVWSNKLRTFLTMLGIIIGVMAVIVIVGLGNGMTQSMRDSFSALGTNALSIQVWGYGSRTASVEDVYKIADKNKELISAVSPQIDFSNNTPKVGTTTYRYGTSVYGVDEHYAEMKNYTLAQGRGLQYMDIKDNKQVCIIGDYLNRAAYGGNAVGQTIKLGAYKFRIVGVLNAKVTDKNMQQGSDDDCIYLPYTTAMRLSNQSSAKNFVAIMK
;
A
#
# COMPACT_ATOMS: atom_id res chain seq x y z
N MET A 1 -46.13 41.67 26.58
CA MET A 1 -46.05 40.31 27.16
C MET A 1 -44.80 39.55 26.72
N ILE A 2 -44.57 39.19 25.44
CA ILE A 2 -43.41 38.37 25.02
C ILE A 2 -42.05 39.04 25.34
N ILE A 3 -41.95 40.36 25.07
CA ILE A 3 -40.71 41.13 25.30
C ILE A 3 -40.38 41.25 26.79
N GLU A 4 -41.39 41.39 27.64
CA GLU A 4 -41.21 41.48 29.09
C GLU A 4 -40.77 40.13 29.67
N THR A 5 -41.38 39.02 29.21
CA THR A 5 -40.97 37.68 29.62
C THR A 5 -39.51 37.38 29.22
N PHE A 6 -39.10 37.80 28.03
CA PHE A 6 -37.73 37.68 27.56
C PHE A 6 -36.72 38.52 28.38
N ARG A 7 -37.14 39.75 28.78
CA ARG A 7 -36.32 40.62 29.63
C ARG A 7 -36.16 40.03 31.05
N GLN A 8 -37.23 39.47 31.59
CA GLN A 8 -37.21 38.80 32.91
C GLN A 8 -36.33 37.55 32.86
N ALA A 9 -36.39 36.74 31.79
CA ALA A 9 -35.52 35.58 31.59
C ALA A 9 -34.04 35.98 31.58
N LEU A 10 -33.68 37.02 30.85
CA LEU A 10 -32.32 37.58 30.82
C LEU A 10 -31.86 38.08 32.20
N GLN A 11 -32.71 38.75 32.95
CA GLN A 11 -32.38 39.19 34.31
C GLN A 11 -32.14 38.04 35.29
N ASN A 12 -32.90 36.94 35.18
CA ASN A 12 -32.69 35.74 35.94
C ASN A 12 -31.38 35.01 35.63
N VAL A 13 -30.96 35.02 34.36
CA VAL A 13 -29.65 34.49 33.96
C VAL A 13 -28.51 35.31 34.56
N TRP A 14 -28.65 36.65 34.59
CA TRP A 14 -27.63 37.55 35.13
C TRP A 14 -27.55 37.57 36.66
N SER A 15 -28.65 37.33 37.37
CA SER A 15 -28.65 37.25 38.82
C SER A 15 -28.04 35.97 39.38
N ASN A 16 -27.99 34.88 38.59
CA ASN A 16 -27.41 33.57 38.97
C ASN A 16 -26.23 33.17 38.06
N LYS A 17 -25.28 34.04 37.83
CA LYS A 17 -24.18 33.88 36.85
C LYS A 17 -23.42 32.57 36.97
N LEU A 18 -23.09 32.15 38.20
CA LEU A 18 -22.31 30.89 38.45
C LEU A 18 -23.11 29.66 38.06
N ARG A 19 -24.41 29.58 38.41
CA ARG A 19 -25.25 28.42 38.05
C ARG A 19 -25.46 28.34 36.55
N THR A 20 -25.74 29.46 35.92
CA THR A 20 -25.94 29.50 34.46
C THR A 20 -24.66 29.15 33.71
N PHE A 21 -23.52 29.67 34.18
CA PHE A 21 -22.21 29.31 33.59
C PHE A 21 -21.91 27.83 33.69
N LEU A 22 -22.11 27.24 34.87
CA LEU A 22 -21.85 25.80 35.09
C LEU A 22 -22.77 24.91 34.25
N THR A 23 -24.06 25.27 34.13
CA THR A 23 -24.99 24.49 33.29
C THR A 23 -24.66 24.61 31.79
N MET A 24 -24.35 25.82 31.29
CA MET A 24 -23.91 26.05 29.92
C MET A 24 -22.62 25.27 29.63
N LEU A 25 -21.65 25.33 30.56
CA LEU A 25 -20.39 24.62 30.41
C LEU A 25 -20.62 23.09 30.29
N GLY A 26 -21.50 22.55 31.12
CA GLY A 26 -21.86 21.13 31.07
C GLY A 26 -22.48 20.71 29.72
N ILE A 27 -23.38 21.53 29.18
CA ILE A 27 -24.02 21.27 27.89
C ILE A 27 -22.97 21.37 26.75
N ILE A 28 -22.12 22.41 26.77
CA ILE A 28 -21.06 22.60 25.75
C ILE A 28 -20.10 21.42 25.75
N ILE A 29 -19.62 20.98 26.93
CA ILE A 29 -18.73 19.83 27.04
C ILE A 29 -19.42 18.56 26.53
N GLY A 30 -20.68 18.32 26.91
CA GLY A 30 -21.44 17.16 26.46
C GLY A 30 -21.62 17.10 24.95
N VAL A 31 -22.04 18.20 24.34
CA VAL A 31 -22.24 18.30 22.88
C VAL A 31 -20.89 18.16 22.16
N MET A 32 -19.86 18.86 22.65
CA MET A 32 -18.52 18.79 22.07
C MET A 32 -17.96 17.35 22.10
N ALA A 33 -18.11 16.65 23.21
CA ALA A 33 -17.65 15.27 23.32
C ALA A 33 -18.32 14.35 22.29
N VAL A 34 -19.63 14.48 22.07
CA VAL A 34 -20.35 13.70 21.05
C VAL A 34 -19.87 14.03 19.64
N ILE A 35 -19.71 15.30 19.32
CA ILE A 35 -19.21 15.72 17.99
C ILE A 35 -17.81 15.16 17.72
N VAL A 36 -16.91 15.24 18.72
CA VAL A 36 -15.54 14.74 18.59
C VAL A 36 -15.55 13.22 18.39
N ILE A 37 -16.31 12.47 19.18
CA ILE A 37 -16.37 11.00 19.07
C ILE A 37 -16.93 10.57 17.70
N VAL A 38 -18.03 11.20 17.26
CA VAL A 38 -18.63 10.89 15.94
C VAL A 38 -17.69 11.30 14.81
N GLY A 39 -17.05 12.46 14.92
CA GLY A 39 -16.09 12.93 13.92
C GLY A 39 -14.87 12.01 13.79
N LEU A 40 -14.30 11.56 14.92
CA LEU A 40 -13.20 10.59 14.92
C LEU A 40 -13.65 9.25 14.33
N GLY A 41 -14.82 8.73 14.72
CA GLY A 41 -15.36 7.48 14.19
C GLY A 41 -15.57 7.50 12.69
N ASN A 42 -16.14 8.57 12.15
CA ASN A 42 -16.32 8.75 10.72
C ASN A 42 -14.98 8.91 9.98
N GLY A 43 -14.04 9.66 10.55
CA GLY A 43 -12.70 9.85 10.01
C GLY A 43 -11.92 8.52 9.92
N MET A 44 -11.95 7.72 10.99
CA MET A 44 -11.33 6.39 10.99
C MET A 44 -11.97 5.45 9.97
N THR A 45 -13.31 5.43 9.88
CA THR A 45 -14.03 4.60 8.90
C THR A 45 -13.69 5.01 7.48
N GLN A 46 -13.61 6.29 7.19
CA GLN A 46 -13.22 6.79 5.86
C GLN A 46 -11.78 6.44 5.54
N SER A 47 -10.85 6.65 6.48
CA SER A 47 -9.44 6.27 6.30
C SER A 47 -9.25 4.77 6.05
N MET A 48 -10.02 3.92 6.73
CA MET A 48 -10.02 2.47 6.48
C MET A 48 -10.56 2.15 5.08
N ARG A 49 -11.67 2.76 4.67
CA ARG A 49 -12.24 2.57 3.31
C ARG A 49 -11.26 2.99 2.23
N ASP A 50 -10.60 4.13 2.40
CA ASP A 50 -9.61 4.63 1.46
C ASP A 50 -8.41 3.68 1.38
N SER A 51 -7.95 3.15 2.51
CA SER A 51 -6.89 2.14 2.57
C SER A 51 -7.28 0.85 1.86
N PHE A 52 -8.49 0.33 2.08
CA PHE A 52 -8.99 -0.86 1.38
C PHE A 52 -9.19 -0.60 -0.12
N SER A 53 -9.68 0.56 -0.51
CA SER A 53 -9.83 0.93 -1.92
C SER A 53 -8.48 1.04 -2.62
N ALA A 54 -7.46 1.54 -1.92
CA ALA A 54 -6.09 1.61 -2.44
C ALA A 54 -5.45 0.22 -2.62
N LEU A 55 -5.84 -0.78 -1.82
CA LEU A 55 -5.36 -2.16 -1.94
C LEU A 55 -5.98 -2.93 -3.13
N GLY A 56 -7.01 -2.37 -3.78
CA GLY A 56 -7.80 -3.05 -4.81
C GLY A 56 -8.81 -4.01 -4.15
N THR A 57 -10.08 -3.62 -4.12
CA THR A 57 -11.14 -4.35 -3.41
C THR A 57 -11.38 -5.78 -3.90
N ASN A 58 -10.86 -6.12 -5.08
CA ASN A 58 -11.03 -7.43 -5.71
C ASN A 58 -9.74 -8.27 -5.72
N ALA A 59 -8.69 -7.86 -4.99
CA ALA A 59 -7.45 -8.61 -4.94
C ALA A 59 -7.53 -9.75 -3.93
N LEU A 60 -7.39 -10.98 -4.40
CA LEU A 60 -7.33 -12.21 -3.61
C LEU A 60 -5.89 -12.68 -3.50
N SER A 61 -5.38 -12.81 -2.28
CA SER A 61 -4.09 -13.46 -2.05
C SER A 61 -4.29 -14.97 -1.97
N ILE A 62 -3.64 -15.69 -2.87
CA ILE A 62 -3.70 -17.14 -2.96
C ILE A 62 -2.37 -17.70 -2.45
N GLN A 63 -2.43 -18.54 -1.43
CA GLN A 63 -1.26 -19.25 -0.93
C GLN A 63 -1.36 -20.71 -1.29
N VAL A 64 -0.36 -21.22 -2.01
CA VAL A 64 -0.30 -22.63 -2.44
C VAL A 64 0.58 -23.39 -1.46
N TRP A 65 -0.02 -24.30 -0.73
CA TRP A 65 0.68 -25.22 0.17
C TRP A 65 0.90 -26.55 -0.55
N GLY A 66 2.16 -26.88 -0.82
CA GLY A 66 2.52 -28.17 -1.39
C GLY A 66 2.93 -29.17 -0.30
N TYR A 67 2.37 -30.37 -0.32
CA TYR A 67 2.84 -31.50 0.49
C TYR A 67 3.68 -32.44 -0.39
N GLY A 68 4.94 -32.67 -0.02
CA GLY A 68 5.86 -33.54 -0.74
C GLY A 68 6.28 -32.95 -2.11
N SER A 69 6.29 -33.79 -3.14
CA SER A 69 6.71 -33.43 -4.51
C SER A 69 5.64 -32.72 -5.34
N ARG A 70 4.48 -32.42 -4.77
CA ARG A 70 3.37 -31.70 -5.47
C ARG A 70 3.45 -30.22 -5.19
N THR A 71 4.21 -29.50 -5.99
CA THR A 71 4.24 -28.04 -6.02
C THR A 71 3.53 -27.57 -7.29
N ALA A 72 2.64 -26.56 -7.18
CA ALA A 72 2.08 -25.95 -8.38
C ALA A 72 3.15 -25.09 -9.05
N SER A 73 3.32 -25.28 -10.35
CA SER A 73 4.15 -24.36 -11.13
C SER A 73 3.42 -23.05 -11.39
N VAL A 74 4.14 -21.99 -11.72
CA VAL A 74 3.52 -20.70 -12.10
C VAL A 74 2.65 -20.90 -13.32
N GLU A 75 3.09 -21.73 -14.28
CA GLU A 75 2.35 -22.07 -15.49
C GLU A 75 1.02 -22.77 -15.20
N ASP A 76 0.96 -23.64 -14.19
CA ASP A 76 -0.28 -24.33 -13.83
C ASP A 76 -1.32 -23.35 -13.27
N VAL A 77 -0.88 -22.35 -12.47
CA VAL A 77 -1.75 -21.31 -11.96
C VAL A 77 -2.27 -20.41 -13.10
N TYR A 78 -1.42 -20.04 -14.06
CA TYR A 78 -1.86 -19.30 -15.24
C TYR A 78 -2.87 -20.12 -16.08
N LYS A 79 -2.67 -21.44 -16.28
CA LYS A 79 -3.65 -22.29 -16.97
C LYS A 79 -5.00 -22.33 -16.23
N ILE A 80 -4.99 -22.34 -14.89
CA ILE A 80 -6.23 -22.29 -14.10
C ILE A 80 -6.92 -20.94 -14.28
N ALA A 81 -6.18 -19.84 -14.24
CA ALA A 81 -6.73 -18.50 -14.49
C ALA A 81 -7.31 -18.38 -15.91
N ASP A 82 -6.61 -18.91 -16.90
CA ASP A 82 -7.08 -18.93 -18.31
C ASP A 82 -8.37 -19.74 -18.50
N LYS A 83 -8.54 -20.84 -17.77
CA LYS A 83 -9.79 -21.62 -17.80
C LYS A 83 -10.96 -20.92 -17.13
N ASN A 84 -10.67 -19.98 -16.21
CA ASN A 84 -11.68 -19.29 -15.41
C ASN A 84 -11.67 -17.77 -15.67
N LYS A 85 -11.47 -17.37 -16.92
CA LYS A 85 -11.42 -15.94 -17.32
C LYS A 85 -12.71 -15.15 -17.02
N GLU A 86 -13.81 -15.84 -16.77
CA GLU A 86 -15.07 -15.22 -16.37
C GLU A 86 -15.01 -14.71 -14.91
N LEU A 87 -14.23 -15.37 -14.06
CA LEU A 87 -14.09 -15.06 -12.64
C LEU A 87 -12.80 -14.31 -12.32
N ILE A 88 -11.69 -14.68 -12.98
CA ILE A 88 -10.35 -14.14 -12.73
C ILE A 88 -9.98 -13.19 -13.87
N SER A 89 -9.73 -11.94 -13.52
CA SER A 89 -9.30 -10.91 -14.47
C SER A 89 -7.79 -10.96 -14.74
N ALA A 90 -7.00 -11.12 -13.69
CA ALA A 90 -5.54 -11.21 -13.76
C ALA A 90 -5.01 -12.03 -12.59
N VAL A 91 -3.84 -12.65 -12.76
CA VAL A 91 -3.11 -13.34 -11.69
C VAL A 91 -1.62 -13.07 -11.85
N SER A 92 -0.94 -12.82 -10.74
CA SER A 92 0.50 -12.63 -10.69
C SER A 92 1.12 -13.50 -9.59
N PRO A 93 2.24 -14.18 -9.85
CA PRO A 93 3.05 -14.74 -8.77
C PRO A 93 3.63 -13.61 -7.93
N GLN A 94 3.83 -13.89 -6.64
CA GLN A 94 4.50 -13.01 -5.69
C GLN A 94 5.61 -13.79 -4.99
N ILE A 95 6.84 -13.62 -5.48
CA ILE A 95 8.02 -14.28 -4.95
C ILE A 95 8.67 -13.35 -3.93
N ASP A 96 8.73 -13.77 -2.67
CA ASP A 96 9.42 -12.99 -1.65
C ASP A 96 10.94 -13.02 -1.89
N PHE A 97 11.51 -11.83 -2.07
CA PHE A 97 12.93 -11.60 -2.25
C PHE A 97 13.52 -10.70 -1.16
N SER A 98 12.77 -10.43 -0.09
CA SER A 98 13.09 -9.47 0.99
C SER A 98 14.31 -9.85 1.81
N ASN A 99 14.76 -11.12 1.76
CA ASN A 99 16.02 -11.54 2.38
C ASN A 99 17.26 -10.85 1.76
N ASN A 100 17.10 -10.24 0.57
CA ASN A 100 18.16 -9.52 -0.12
C ASN A 100 18.04 -8.03 0.16
N THR A 101 18.69 -7.58 1.22
CA THR A 101 18.61 -6.20 1.70
C THR A 101 19.00 -5.19 0.61
N PRO A 102 18.16 -4.17 0.35
CA PRO A 102 18.46 -3.12 -0.61
C PRO A 102 19.63 -2.24 -0.15
N LYS A 103 20.54 -1.94 -1.09
CA LYS A 103 21.68 -1.04 -0.87
C LYS A 103 21.83 -0.05 -2.01
N VAL A 104 22.02 1.23 -1.68
CA VAL A 104 22.31 2.30 -2.62
C VAL A 104 23.60 2.99 -2.17
N GLY A 105 24.67 2.89 -2.96
CA GLY A 105 26.00 3.33 -2.53
C GLY A 105 26.46 2.59 -1.28
N THR A 106 26.72 3.34 -0.21
CA THR A 106 27.10 2.82 1.12
C THR A 106 25.90 2.63 2.04
N THR A 107 24.73 3.19 1.71
CA THR A 107 23.52 3.15 2.56
C THR A 107 22.76 1.86 2.37
N THR A 108 22.37 1.26 3.47
CA THR A 108 21.58 0.01 3.52
C THR A 108 20.18 0.31 4.03
N TYR A 109 19.17 -0.10 3.27
CA TYR A 109 17.74 0.02 3.62
C TYR A 109 17.26 -1.30 4.22
N ARG A 110 17.57 -1.53 5.49
CA ARG A 110 17.42 -2.85 6.13
C ARG A 110 16.02 -3.12 6.66
N TYR A 111 15.26 -2.09 7.00
CA TYR A 111 13.98 -2.25 7.68
C TYR A 111 12.84 -1.66 6.86
N GLY A 112 11.85 -2.50 6.58
CA GLY A 112 10.57 -2.09 6.00
C GLY A 112 10.44 -2.25 4.49
N THR A 113 11.51 -2.23 3.70
CA THR A 113 11.42 -2.33 2.26
C THR A 113 11.00 -3.72 1.81
N SER A 114 9.82 -3.82 1.20
CA SER A 114 9.30 -5.05 0.60
C SER A 114 9.91 -5.28 -0.77
N VAL A 115 10.46 -6.47 -1.02
CA VAL A 115 11.05 -6.83 -2.30
C VAL A 115 10.36 -8.07 -2.85
N TYR A 116 9.64 -7.92 -3.97
CA TYR A 116 8.89 -9.01 -4.58
C TYR A 116 9.23 -9.22 -6.04
N GLY A 117 9.37 -10.49 -6.43
CA GLY A 117 9.34 -10.93 -7.81
C GLY A 117 7.89 -11.07 -8.29
N VAL A 118 7.52 -10.35 -9.34
CA VAL A 118 6.14 -10.23 -9.82
C VAL A 118 6.09 -10.23 -11.34
N ASP A 119 4.91 -10.31 -11.93
CA ASP A 119 4.72 -10.15 -13.37
C ASP A 119 4.51 -8.68 -13.78
N GLU A 120 4.30 -8.45 -15.08
CA GLU A 120 4.12 -7.12 -15.65
C GLU A 120 2.81 -6.44 -15.24
N HIS A 121 1.78 -7.20 -14.88
CA HIS A 121 0.45 -6.68 -14.52
C HIS A 121 0.32 -6.36 -13.02
N TYR A 122 1.24 -6.84 -12.19
CA TYR A 122 1.14 -6.74 -10.74
C TYR A 122 0.96 -5.30 -10.23
N ALA A 123 1.67 -4.34 -10.82
CA ALA A 123 1.54 -2.95 -10.41
C ALA A 123 0.12 -2.41 -10.65
N GLU A 124 -0.48 -2.73 -11.80
CA GLU A 124 -1.86 -2.38 -12.13
C GLU A 124 -2.86 -3.11 -11.23
N MET A 125 -2.64 -4.40 -10.98
CA MET A 125 -3.45 -5.21 -10.06
C MET A 125 -3.50 -4.61 -8.65
N LYS A 126 -2.44 -3.97 -8.23
CA LYS A 126 -2.33 -3.26 -6.95
C LYS A 126 -2.72 -1.78 -7.05
N ASN A 127 -3.32 -1.33 -8.15
CA ASN A 127 -3.68 0.06 -8.40
C ASN A 127 -2.51 1.04 -8.26
N TYR A 128 -1.31 0.62 -8.63
CA TYR A 128 -0.17 1.52 -8.76
C TYR A 128 -0.16 2.17 -10.14
N THR A 129 0.10 3.46 -10.15
CA THR A 129 0.42 4.20 -11.35
C THR A 129 1.91 4.55 -11.38
N LEU A 130 2.44 4.79 -12.56
CA LEU A 130 3.84 5.17 -12.74
C LEU A 130 4.01 6.69 -12.60
N ALA A 131 4.99 7.09 -11.80
CA ALA A 131 5.44 8.49 -11.71
C ALA A 131 6.47 8.82 -12.78
N GLN A 132 7.42 7.88 -13.02
CA GLN A 132 8.53 8.06 -13.95
C GLN A 132 8.91 6.74 -14.58
N GLY A 133 9.45 6.81 -15.82
CA GLY A 133 9.96 5.64 -16.53
C GLY A 133 8.86 4.71 -17.06
N ARG A 134 9.06 3.40 -16.95
CA ARG A 134 8.14 2.37 -17.41
C ARG A 134 7.94 1.26 -16.38
N GLY A 135 6.84 0.52 -16.51
CA GLY A 135 6.58 -0.71 -15.76
C GLY A 135 7.48 -1.87 -16.20
N LEU A 136 7.36 -2.99 -15.49
CA LEU A 136 7.89 -4.25 -15.98
C LEU A 136 7.18 -4.64 -17.28
N GLN A 137 7.90 -5.30 -18.16
CA GLN A 137 7.39 -5.77 -19.44
C GLN A 137 7.56 -7.28 -19.54
N TYR A 138 6.71 -7.93 -20.32
CA TYR A 138 6.81 -9.36 -20.60
C TYR A 138 8.22 -9.81 -21.02
N MET A 139 8.93 -9.00 -21.84
CA MET A 139 10.31 -9.30 -22.25
C MET A 139 11.33 -9.20 -21.10
N ASP A 140 11.05 -8.45 -20.06
CA ASP A 140 11.92 -8.40 -18.88
C ASP A 140 11.78 -9.70 -18.07
N ILE A 141 10.57 -10.26 -18.02
CA ILE A 141 10.25 -11.53 -17.37
C ILE A 141 10.82 -12.69 -18.17
N LYS A 142 10.52 -12.75 -19.46
CA LYS A 142 10.94 -13.84 -20.35
C LYS A 142 12.46 -13.99 -20.42
N ASP A 143 13.18 -12.84 -20.50
CA ASP A 143 14.64 -12.83 -20.63
C ASP A 143 15.36 -12.83 -19.26
N ASN A 144 14.64 -12.97 -18.14
CA ASN A 144 15.19 -12.90 -16.79
C ASN A 144 16.07 -11.66 -16.56
N LYS A 145 15.63 -10.49 -17.01
CA LYS A 145 16.43 -9.27 -16.91
C LYS A 145 16.57 -8.81 -15.46
N GLN A 146 17.73 -8.26 -15.13
CA GLN A 146 17.99 -7.64 -13.82
C GLN A 146 17.54 -6.18 -13.84
N VAL A 147 16.22 -5.97 -13.95
CA VAL A 147 15.56 -4.67 -13.88
C VAL A 147 14.57 -4.66 -12.72
N CYS A 148 14.26 -3.47 -12.21
CA CYS A 148 13.25 -3.31 -11.17
C CYS A 148 12.50 -1.99 -11.32
N ILE A 149 11.32 -1.93 -10.72
CA ILE A 149 10.59 -0.72 -10.42
C ILE A 149 10.60 -0.50 -8.91
N ILE A 150 10.62 0.74 -8.46
CA ILE A 150 10.69 1.08 -7.04
C ILE A 150 9.54 1.99 -6.63
N GLY A 151 9.19 1.97 -5.36
CA GLY A 151 8.22 2.89 -4.77
C GLY A 151 8.78 4.30 -4.57
N ASP A 152 7.89 5.27 -4.34
CA ASP A 152 8.25 6.68 -4.19
C ASP A 152 9.16 6.95 -3.00
N TYR A 153 9.00 6.20 -1.90
CA TYR A 153 9.86 6.36 -0.73
C TYR A 153 11.34 6.19 -1.08
N LEU A 154 11.71 5.08 -1.72
CA LEU A 154 13.09 4.82 -2.13
C LEU A 154 13.60 5.82 -3.16
N ASN A 155 12.74 6.23 -4.10
CA ASN A 155 13.11 7.24 -5.09
C ASN A 155 13.55 8.55 -4.42
N ARG A 156 12.82 9.01 -3.42
CA ARG A 156 13.15 10.24 -2.70
C ARG A 156 14.29 10.05 -1.70
N ALA A 157 14.22 9.00 -0.88
CA ALA A 157 15.17 8.79 0.19
C ALA A 157 16.57 8.39 -0.29
N ALA A 158 16.66 7.62 -1.38
CA ALA A 158 17.92 7.07 -1.87
C ALA A 158 18.48 7.79 -3.10
N TYR A 159 17.61 8.40 -3.93
CA TYR A 159 18.00 8.95 -5.24
C TYR A 159 17.61 10.42 -5.43
N GLY A 160 17.06 11.07 -4.40
CA GLY A 160 16.66 12.48 -4.48
C GLY A 160 15.63 12.78 -5.57
N GLY A 161 14.80 11.79 -5.94
CA GLY A 161 13.76 11.92 -6.95
C GLY A 161 14.15 11.50 -8.39
N ASN A 162 15.40 11.10 -8.64
CA ASN A 162 15.94 10.77 -9.96
C ASN A 162 16.49 9.34 -10.03
N ALA A 163 15.66 8.35 -9.70
CA ALA A 163 16.08 6.95 -9.63
C ALA A 163 16.12 6.24 -10.99
N VAL A 164 15.31 6.65 -11.97
CA VAL A 164 15.20 5.96 -13.27
C VAL A 164 16.55 5.94 -13.99
N GLY A 165 16.94 4.75 -14.44
CA GLY A 165 18.24 4.52 -15.11
C GLY A 165 19.38 4.21 -14.15
N GLN A 166 19.23 4.48 -12.87
CA GLN A 166 20.21 4.18 -11.83
C GLN A 166 20.18 2.70 -11.42
N THR A 167 21.09 2.31 -10.54
CA THR A 167 21.25 0.92 -10.13
C THR A 167 21.07 0.78 -8.63
N ILE A 168 20.29 -0.22 -8.22
CA ILE A 168 20.15 -0.65 -6.83
C ILE A 168 20.75 -2.05 -6.64
N LYS A 169 21.37 -2.29 -5.49
CA LYS A 169 21.83 -3.62 -5.10
C LYS A 169 20.82 -4.29 -4.20
N LEU A 170 20.46 -5.54 -4.51
CA LEU A 170 19.67 -6.42 -3.67
C LEU A 170 20.55 -7.61 -3.29
N GLY A 171 21.07 -7.59 -2.07
CA GLY A 171 22.09 -8.54 -1.65
C GLY A 171 23.35 -8.45 -2.52
N ALA A 172 23.70 -9.54 -3.21
CA ALA A 172 24.85 -9.62 -4.13
C ALA A 172 24.54 -9.10 -5.54
N TYR A 173 23.28 -8.92 -5.91
CA TYR A 173 22.86 -8.66 -7.27
C TYR A 173 22.58 -7.18 -7.52
N LYS A 174 22.86 -6.72 -8.76
CA LYS A 174 22.59 -5.35 -9.20
C LYS A 174 21.38 -5.34 -10.12
N PHE A 175 20.45 -4.42 -9.87
CA PHE A 175 19.27 -4.21 -10.69
C PHE A 175 19.24 -2.78 -11.22
N ARG A 176 18.89 -2.62 -12.49
CA ARG A 176 18.65 -1.31 -13.10
C ARG A 176 17.22 -0.87 -12.82
N ILE A 177 17.03 0.33 -12.31
CA ILE A 177 15.72 0.91 -12.08
C ILE A 177 15.17 1.41 -13.41
N VAL A 178 14.02 0.87 -13.84
CA VAL A 178 13.35 1.22 -15.09
C VAL A 178 12.12 2.08 -14.89
N GLY A 179 11.57 2.13 -13.67
CA GLY A 179 10.42 2.94 -13.35
C GLY A 179 10.28 3.21 -11.85
N VAL A 180 9.49 4.22 -11.56
CA VAL A 180 9.13 4.65 -10.21
C VAL A 180 7.61 4.73 -10.12
N LEU A 181 7.06 4.18 -9.04
CA LEU A 181 5.64 4.20 -8.75
C LEU A 181 5.23 5.52 -8.10
N ASN A 182 4.01 5.96 -8.34
CA ASN A 182 3.42 7.07 -7.60
C ASN A 182 3.19 6.69 -6.13
N ALA A 183 3.33 7.69 -5.25
CA ALA A 183 3.03 7.53 -3.84
C ALA A 183 1.53 7.24 -3.63
N LYS A 184 1.23 6.26 -2.78
CA LYS A 184 -0.11 5.99 -2.25
C LYS A 184 -0.32 6.62 -0.88
N VAL A 185 0.74 6.65 -0.07
CA VAL A 185 0.72 7.22 1.28
C VAL A 185 0.97 8.71 1.19
N THR A 186 -0.01 9.49 1.63
CA THR A 186 0.03 10.96 1.56
C THR A 186 1.02 11.55 2.58
N ASP A 187 1.15 10.92 3.75
CA ASP A 187 2.11 11.37 4.78
C ASP A 187 3.50 10.84 4.48
N LYS A 188 4.39 11.75 4.10
CA LYS A 188 5.79 11.45 3.76
C LYS A 188 6.59 10.84 4.92
N ASN A 189 6.19 11.08 6.16
CA ASN A 189 6.87 10.54 7.34
C ASN A 189 6.49 9.08 7.62
N MET A 190 5.34 8.62 7.09
CA MET A 190 4.84 7.25 7.27
C MET A 190 5.15 6.32 6.09
N GLN A 191 5.95 6.73 5.14
CA GLN A 191 6.19 5.93 3.93
C GLN A 191 7.21 4.80 4.13
N GLN A 192 8.13 4.92 5.10
CA GLN A 192 9.07 3.83 5.42
C GLN A 192 8.29 2.62 5.94
N GLY A 193 8.50 1.45 5.33
CA GLY A 193 7.78 0.22 5.66
C GLY A 193 6.32 0.18 5.23
N SER A 194 5.86 1.20 4.48
CA SER A 194 4.54 1.22 3.85
C SER A 194 4.55 0.58 2.47
N ASP A 195 3.40 0.59 1.81
CA ASP A 195 3.26 0.15 0.41
C ASP A 195 4.15 0.95 -0.57
N ASP A 196 4.55 2.18 -0.21
CA ASP A 196 5.45 3.00 -1.02
C ASP A 196 6.95 2.67 -0.82
N ASP A 197 7.26 1.83 0.17
CA ASP A 197 8.61 1.29 0.42
C ASP A 197 8.73 -0.11 -0.18
N CYS A 198 8.70 -0.18 -1.50
CA CYS A 198 8.66 -1.43 -2.23
C CYS A 198 9.61 -1.45 -3.43
N ILE A 199 10.01 -2.67 -3.81
CA ILE A 199 10.79 -2.96 -5.01
C ILE A 199 10.14 -4.16 -5.70
N TYR A 200 9.79 -4.00 -6.96
CA TYR A 200 9.27 -5.08 -7.79
C TYR A 200 10.23 -5.42 -8.90
N LEU A 201 10.53 -6.69 -9.07
CA LEU A 201 11.42 -7.24 -10.09
C LEU A 201 10.73 -8.40 -10.82
N PRO A 202 11.22 -8.83 -12.01
CA PRO A 202 10.65 -9.96 -12.71
C PRO A 202 10.67 -11.23 -11.85
N TYR A 203 9.52 -11.92 -11.71
CA TYR A 203 9.43 -13.11 -10.87
C TYR A 203 10.38 -14.21 -11.30
N THR A 204 10.62 -14.36 -12.60
CA THR A 204 11.56 -15.32 -13.16
C THR A 204 12.99 -15.05 -12.70
N THR A 205 13.39 -13.78 -12.65
CA THR A 205 14.68 -13.36 -12.11
C THR A 205 14.75 -13.64 -10.61
N ALA A 206 13.69 -13.29 -9.84
CA ALA A 206 13.64 -13.57 -8.40
C ALA A 206 13.77 -15.07 -8.11
N MET A 207 13.01 -15.91 -8.80
CA MET A 207 13.06 -17.39 -8.65
C MET A 207 14.46 -17.93 -8.96
N ARG A 208 15.06 -17.49 -10.08
CA ARG A 208 16.40 -17.93 -10.47
C ARG A 208 17.45 -17.55 -9.43
N LEU A 209 17.41 -16.31 -8.92
CA LEU A 209 18.42 -15.81 -7.98
C LEU A 209 18.23 -16.33 -6.55
N SER A 210 17.01 -16.71 -6.16
CA SER A 210 16.70 -17.35 -4.88
C SER A 210 16.73 -18.89 -4.95
N ASN A 211 17.06 -19.46 -6.11
CA ASN A 211 17.06 -20.92 -6.36
C ASN A 211 15.72 -21.58 -6.00
N GLN A 212 14.62 -20.90 -6.30
CA GLN A 212 13.27 -21.42 -6.09
C GLN A 212 12.71 -21.95 -7.40
N SER A 213 12.13 -23.16 -7.35
CA SER A 213 11.52 -23.81 -8.50
C SER A 213 10.00 -23.58 -8.61
N SER A 214 9.38 -23.06 -7.55
CA SER A 214 7.93 -22.83 -7.50
C SER A 214 7.57 -21.56 -6.74
N ALA A 215 6.49 -20.93 -7.13
CA ALA A 215 5.88 -19.83 -6.38
C ALA A 215 4.89 -20.39 -5.35
N LYS A 216 4.92 -19.83 -4.14
CA LYS A 216 3.96 -20.21 -3.09
C LYS A 216 2.82 -19.21 -2.97
N ASN A 217 3.06 -17.95 -3.29
CA ASN A 217 2.10 -16.89 -3.16
C ASN A 217 1.74 -16.33 -4.54
N PHE A 218 0.47 -16.07 -4.73
CA PHE A 218 -0.08 -15.43 -5.92
C PHE A 218 -1.07 -14.36 -5.49
N VAL A 219 -1.21 -13.34 -6.31
CA VAL A 219 -2.27 -12.35 -6.21
C VAL A 219 -3.15 -12.49 -7.43
N ALA A 220 -4.45 -12.61 -7.23
CA ALA A 220 -5.44 -12.67 -8.31
C ALA A 220 -6.42 -11.51 -8.17
N ILE A 221 -6.89 -10.97 -9.29
CA ILE A 221 -7.98 -10.01 -9.35
C ILE A 221 -9.22 -10.73 -9.84
N MET A 222 -10.27 -10.67 -9.05
CA MET A 222 -11.60 -11.16 -9.42
C MET A 222 -12.35 -10.09 -10.22
N LYS A 223 -13.20 -10.53 -11.14
CA LYS A 223 -14.08 -9.62 -11.89
C LYS A 223 -15.25 -9.16 -11.05
#